data_7e1553f8beec459f4695fadb0e6a7cad
#
_entry.id   7e1553f8beec459f4695fadb0e6a7cad
#
_cell.length_a   1.000
_cell.length_b   1.000
_cell.length_c   1.000
_cell.angle_alpha   90.00
_cell.angle_beta   90.00
_cell.angle_gamma   90.00
#
_symmetry.space_group_name_H-M   'P 1'
#
loop_
_entity.id
_entity.type
_entity.pdbx_description
1 polymer ?
#
loop_
_entity_poly.entity_id
_entity_poly.type
_entity_poly.pdbx_seq_one_letter_code
_entity_poly.pdbx_strand_id
1 'polypeptide(L)'
;LPDLQKGDKVEITKSDYEKKYTNPPNRYSSTSLINKLEELGIGRPSTYVSIIESITSVFINSESSLKPRIIALAMINKFMKPYFDPYINYKFSKEMEDKLDEILESNSPEEAKVNFLNESYKKIQDHVRKYGEPDPVSLTSYPLPFDTRYVVKTGRVQDKIAYPYLQRDDNFYIGLPPDITIEEINE
;
A
#
# COMPACT_ATOMS: atom_id res chain seq x y z
N LEU A 1 -11.57 47.33 -17.93
CA LEU A 1 -10.13 47.48 -18.18
C LEU A 1 -9.90 48.86 -18.77
N PRO A 2 -8.91 49.67 -18.35
CA PRO A 2 -8.58 50.93 -18.95
C PRO A 2 -8.16 50.74 -20.42
N ASP A 3 -8.43 51.74 -21.23
CA ASP A 3 -8.12 51.75 -22.66
C ASP A 3 -6.64 52.11 -22.85
N LEU A 4 -5.76 51.08 -22.82
CA LEU A 4 -4.31 51.25 -22.89
C LEU A 4 -3.80 51.07 -24.32
N GLN A 5 -2.90 51.98 -24.75
CA GLN A 5 -2.23 51.90 -26.05
C GLN A 5 -0.78 51.44 -25.91
N LYS A 6 -0.22 50.94 -27.01
CA LYS A 6 1.19 50.50 -27.04
C LYS A 6 2.12 51.70 -26.78
N GLY A 7 2.85 51.66 -25.67
CA GLY A 7 3.78 52.70 -25.22
C GLY A 7 3.35 53.43 -23.96
N ASP A 8 2.13 53.20 -23.49
CA ASP A 8 1.65 53.76 -22.23
C ASP A 8 2.45 53.27 -21.05
N LYS A 9 2.81 54.15 -20.14
CA LYS A 9 3.47 53.82 -18.89
C LYS A 9 2.41 53.50 -17.85
N VAL A 10 2.48 52.31 -17.28
CA VAL A 10 1.61 51.89 -16.21
C VAL A 10 2.40 51.67 -14.92
N GLU A 11 1.83 52.07 -13.80
CA GLU A 11 2.38 51.84 -12.48
C GLU A 11 1.69 50.63 -11.85
N ILE A 12 2.51 49.66 -11.39
CA ILE A 12 2.00 48.48 -10.66
C ILE A 12 1.79 48.90 -9.22
N THR A 13 0.55 49.16 -8.82
CA THR A 13 0.18 49.59 -7.46
C THR A 13 0.06 48.43 -6.49
N LYS A 14 -0.21 47.22 -6.98
CA LYS A 14 -0.27 45.98 -6.18
C LYS A 14 0.05 44.80 -7.05
N SER A 15 0.92 43.91 -6.56
CA SER A 15 1.13 42.55 -7.10
C SER A 15 0.78 41.55 -6.03
N ASP A 16 0.08 40.49 -6.41
CA ASP A 16 -0.26 39.37 -5.52
C ASP A 16 0.01 38.08 -6.26
N TYR A 17 0.28 37.01 -5.52
CA TYR A 17 0.48 35.69 -6.10
C TYR A 17 -0.36 34.66 -5.36
N GLU A 18 -0.93 33.73 -6.10
CA GLU A 18 -1.67 32.60 -5.57
C GLU A 18 -0.92 31.30 -5.92
N LYS A 19 -0.59 30.53 -4.90
CA LYS A 19 0.02 29.22 -5.11
C LYS A 19 -1.07 28.22 -5.49
N LYS A 20 -1.02 27.72 -6.73
CA LYS A 20 -1.94 26.69 -7.22
C LYS A 20 -1.24 25.35 -7.32
N TYR A 21 -1.97 24.29 -7.00
CA TYR A 21 -1.51 22.91 -7.13
C TYR A 21 -2.31 22.21 -8.21
N THR A 22 -1.68 21.33 -8.94
CA THR A 22 -2.39 20.37 -9.79
C THR A 22 -3.16 19.38 -8.94
N ASN A 23 -4.26 18.86 -9.46
CA ASN A 23 -4.98 17.79 -8.79
C ASN A 23 -4.11 16.53 -8.72
N PRO A 24 -4.14 15.79 -7.59
CA PRO A 24 -3.47 14.51 -7.51
C PRO A 24 -4.11 13.50 -8.48
N PRO A 25 -3.40 12.40 -8.83
CA PRO A 25 -3.99 11.31 -9.59
C PRO A 25 -5.25 10.77 -8.89
N ASN A 26 -6.24 10.36 -9.68
CA ASN A 26 -7.43 9.73 -9.14
C ASN A 26 -7.08 8.43 -8.40
N ARG A 27 -7.80 8.14 -7.33
CA ARG A 27 -7.71 6.86 -6.65
C ARG A 27 -8.27 5.75 -7.53
N TYR A 28 -7.81 4.54 -7.31
CA TYR A 28 -8.35 3.38 -8.01
C TYR A 28 -9.78 3.09 -7.57
N SER A 29 -10.60 2.71 -8.54
CA SER A 29 -11.80 1.89 -8.34
C SER A 29 -11.41 0.41 -8.50
N SER A 30 -12.31 -0.52 -8.14
CA SER A 30 -12.08 -1.95 -8.38
C SER A 30 -11.76 -2.24 -9.85
N THR A 31 -12.51 -1.65 -10.79
CA THR A 31 -12.29 -1.82 -12.23
C THR A 31 -10.93 -1.27 -12.68
N SER A 32 -10.58 -0.06 -12.27
CA SER A 32 -9.29 0.52 -12.68
C SER A 32 -8.09 -0.18 -12.03
N LEU A 33 -8.27 -0.80 -10.87
CA LEU A 33 -7.26 -1.64 -10.25
C LEU A 33 -7.08 -2.96 -10.99
N ILE A 34 -8.16 -3.60 -11.46
CA ILE A 34 -8.08 -4.79 -12.32
C ILE A 34 -7.30 -4.48 -13.59
N ASN A 35 -7.64 -3.38 -14.30
CA ASN A 35 -6.91 -2.96 -15.49
C ASN A 35 -5.42 -2.74 -15.20
N LYS A 36 -5.10 -2.21 -14.01
CA LYS A 36 -3.69 -2.02 -13.61
C LYS A 36 -2.98 -3.34 -13.31
N LEU A 37 -3.64 -4.31 -12.70
CA LEU A 37 -3.09 -5.66 -12.50
C LEU A 37 -2.81 -6.34 -13.85
N GLU A 38 -3.73 -6.24 -14.80
CA GLU A 38 -3.56 -6.75 -16.15
C GLU A 38 -2.39 -6.09 -16.89
N GLU A 39 -2.31 -4.75 -16.86
CA GLU A 39 -1.17 -3.99 -17.43
C GLU A 39 0.17 -4.45 -16.87
N LEU A 40 0.23 -4.76 -15.58
CA LEU A 40 1.44 -5.20 -14.87
C LEU A 40 1.72 -6.70 -15.02
N GLY A 41 0.80 -7.48 -15.62
CA GLY A 41 0.92 -8.94 -15.75
C GLY A 41 0.81 -9.65 -14.39
N ILE A 42 0.06 -9.11 -13.44
CA ILE A 42 -0.14 -9.66 -12.10
C ILE A 42 -1.50 -10.34 -12.03
N GLY A 43 -1.52 -11.64 -11.75
CA GLY A 43 -2.72 -12.47 -11.75
C GLY A 43 -3.20 -12.85 -13.15
N ARG A 44 -4.39 -13.40 -13.22
CA ARG A 44 -5.06 -13.87 -14.45
C ARG A 44 -6.53 -13.46 -14.41
N PRO A 45 -7.26 -13.46 -15.55
CA PRO A 45 -8.68 -13.11 -15.59
C PRO A 45 -9.52 -13.86 -14.56
N SER A 46 -9.22 -15.14 -14.32
CA SER A 46 -9.92 -15.98 -13.32
C SER A 46 -9.62 -15.61 -11.87
N THR A 47 -8.56 -14.87 -11.58
CA THR A 47 -8.12 -14.53 -10.22
C THR A 47 -8.31 -13.06 -9.85
N TYR A 48 -8.56 -12.16 -10.80
CA TYR A 48 -8.66 -10.72 -10.49
C TYR A 48 -9.74 -10.40 -9.46
N VAL A 49 -10.91 -11.00 -9.57
CA VAL A 49 -12.02 -10.75 -8.63
C VAL A 49 -11.64 -11.20 -7.23
N SER A 50 -11.12 -12.41 -7.09
CA SER A 50 -10.72 -12.95 -5.77
C SER A 50 -9.56 -12.17 -5.14
N ILE A 51 -8.64 -11.63 -5.93
CA ILE A 51 -7.58 -10.73 -5.45
C ILE A 51 -8.20 -9.46 -4.86
N ILE A 52 -9.10 -8.80 -5.61
CA ILE A 52 -9.77 -7.57 -5.15
C ILE A 52 -10.57 -7.84 -3.87
N GLU A 53 -11.37 -8.90 -3.83
CA GLU A 53 -12.15 -9.28 -2.65
C GLU A 53 -11.25 -9.53 -1.43
N SER A 54 -10.13 -10.23 -1.61
CA SER A 54 -9.18 -10.52 -0.53
C SER A 54 -8.57 -9.25 0.06
N ILE A 55 -8.12 -8.32 -0.79
CA ILE A 55 -7.51 -7.09 -0.30
C ILE A 55 -8.53 -6.11 0.27
N THR A 56 -9.75 -6.02 -0.29
CA THR A 56 -10.79 -5.11 0.20
C THR A 56 -11.41 -5.58 1.51
N SER A 57 -11.45 -6.88 1.78
CA SER A 57 -11.99 -7.41 3.03
C SER A 57 -11.18 -6.97 4.26
N VAL A 58 -9.86 -6.80 4.14
CA VAL A 58 -8.97 -6.56 5.29
C VAL A 58 -8.23 -5.22 5.19
N PHE A 59 -7.76 -4.87 4.00
CA PHE A 59 -6.74 -3.82 3.85
C PHE A 59 -7.25 -2.53 3.22
N ILE A 60 -8.39 -2.54 2.56
CA ILE A 60 -8.89 -1.40 1.78
C ILE A 60 -10.33 -1.07 2.18
N ASN A 61 -10.59 0.22 2.39
CA ASN A 61 -11.94 0.75 2.43
C ASN A 61 -12.40 1.03 0.99
N SER A 62 -13.60 0.56 0.60
CA SER A 62 -14.08 0.55 -0.77
C SER A 62 -15.41 1.30 -0.98
N GLU A 63 -15.76 2.27 -0.14
CA GLU A 63 -17.05 2.97 -0.25
C GLU A 63 -17.26 3.65 -1.61
N SER A 64 -16.35 4.54 -2.01
CA SER A 64 -16.44 5.26 -3.30
C SER A 64 -15.18 5.12 -4.16
N SER A 65 -14.05 4.92 -3.53
CA SER A 65 -12.74 4.68 -4.13
C SER A 65 -11.89 3.83 -3.20
N LEU A 66 -10.93 3.08 -3.74
CA LEU A 66 -10.08 2.22 -2.94
C LEU A 66 -9.10 3.06 -2.12
N LYS A 67 -9.23 3.01 -0.80
CA LYS A 67 -8.35 3.68 0.16
C LYS A 67 -7.71 2.65 1.09
N PRO A 68 -6.38 2.66 1.26
CA PRO A 68 -5.76 1.74 2.21
C PRO A 68 -6.17 2.11 3.64
N ARG A 69 -6.57 1.10 4.40
CA ARG A 69 -6.75 1.24 5.85
C ARG A 69 -5.39 1.46 6.51
N ILE A 70 -5.39 2.08 7.68
CA ILE A 70 -4.13 2.38 8.38
C ILE A 70 -3.35 1.12 8.74
N ILE A 71 -4.04 0.02 9.01
CA ILE A 71 -3.42 -1.28 9.27
C ILE A 71 -2.65 -1.80 8.05
N ALA A 72 -3.14 -1.58 6.84
CA ALA A 72 -2.44 -1.95 5.61
C ALA A 72 -1.16 -1.14 5.42
N LEU A 73 -1.20 0.16 5.71
CA LEU A 73 -0.02 1.03 5.67
C LEU A 73 1.02 0.62 6.71
N ALA A 74 0.59 0.30 7.92
CA ALA A 74 1.45 -0.21 8.97
C ALA A 74 2.12 -1.53 8.55
N MET A 75 1.34 -2.49 8.06
CA MET A 75 1.81 -3.79 7.61
C MET A 75 2.85 -3.64 6.48
N ILE A 76 2.56 -2.85 5.46
CA ILE A 76 3.48 -2.65 4.34
C ILE A 76 4.77 -1.95 4.79
N ASN A 77 4.67 -0.84 5.53
CA ASN A 77 5.83 -0.03 5.85
C ASN A 77 6.70 -0.59 6.99
N LYS A 78 6.09 -1.28 7.96
CA LYS A 78 6.79 -1.80 9.15
C LYS A 78 7.19 -3.27 9.05
N PHE A 79 6.49 -4.04 8.22
CA PHE A 79 6.74 -5.47 8.09
C PHE A 79 7.17 -5.86 6.68
N MET A 80 6.32 -5.61 5.67
CA MET A 80 6.59 -6.12 4.34
C MET A 80 7.85 -5.50 3.73
N LYS A 81 7.99 -4.18 3.72
CA LYS A 81 9.17 -3.52 3.16
C LYS A 81 10.48 -3.89 3.86
N PRO A 82 10.60 -3.83 5.20
CA PRO A 82 11.85 -4.18 5.87
C PRO A 82 12.25 -5.64 5.74
N TYR A 83 11.28 -6.57 5.75
CA TYR A 83 11.54 -8.01 5.84
C TYR A 83 11.28 -8.78 4.55
N PHE A 84 10.45 -8.28 3.62
CA PHE A 84 9.99 -8.98 2.43
C PHE A 84 10.08 -8.15 1.14
N ASP A 85 10.91 -7.10 1.11
CA ASP A 85 11.05 -6.22 -0.06
C ASP A 85 11.18 -6.96 -1.41
N PRO A 86 11.98 -8.03 -1.55
CA PRO A 86 12.08 -8.77 -2.80
C PRO A 86 10.76 -9.40 -3.28
N TYR A 87 9.81 -9.65 -2.37
CA TYR A 87 8.55 -10.35 -2.65
C TYR A 87 7.36 -9.41 -2.87
N ILE A 88 7.46 -8.13 -2.51
CA ILE A 88 6.35 -7.17 -2.60
C ILE A 88 6.40 -6.26 -3.83
N ASN A 89 7.37 -6.41 -4.70
CA ASN A 89 7.43 -5.61 -5.91
C ASN A 89 6.63 -6.25 -7.05
N TYR A 90 6.14 -5.43 -7.95
CA TYR A 90 5.33 -5.86 -9.08
C TYR A 90 6.07 -6.81 -10.03
N LYS A 91 7.39 -6.63 -10.15
CA LYS A 91 8.24 -7.45 -10.99
C LYS A 91 8.29 -8.90 -10.50
N PHE A 92 8.41 -9.11 -9.18
CA PHE A 92 8.39 -10.44 -8.59
C PHE A 92 7.09 -11.19 -8.93
N SER A 93 5.94 -10.54 -8.75
CA SER A 93 4.64 -11.15 -9.05
C SER A 93 4.52 -11.52 -10.52
N LYS A 94 4.94 -10.62 -11.42
CA LYS A 94 4.96 -10.92 -12.86
C LYS A 94 5.90 -12.07 -13.21
N GLU A 95 7.14 -12.06 -12.71
CA GLU A 95 8.11 -13.12 -12.95
C GLU A 95 7.62 -14.48 -12.43
N MET A 96 6.86 -14.49 -11.33
CA MET A 96 6.22 -15.69 -10.81
C MET A 96 5.18 -16.25 -11.79
N GLU A 97 4.31 -15.40 -12.33
CA GLU A 97 3.32 -15.80 -13.33
C GLU A 97 3.97 -16.31 -14.62
N ASP A 98 4.98 -15.58 -15.12
CA ASP A 98 5.72 -15.98 -16.32
C ASP A 98 6.40 -17.37 -16.10
N LYS A 99 6.92 -17.61 -14.88
CA LYS A 99 7.56 -18.88 -14.53
C LYS A 99 6.59 -20.05 -14.45
N LEU A 100 5.37 -19.80 -13.99
CA LEU A 100 4.32 -20.80 -13.98
C LEU A 100 3.91 -21.20 -15.39
N ASP A 101 3.82 -20.22 -16.32
CA ASP A 101 3.54 -20.47 -17.72
C ASP A 101 4.68 -21.29 -18.38
N GLU A 102 5.95 -20.94 -18.14
CA GLU A 102 7.10 -21.73 -18.61
C GLU A 102 7.07 -23.19 -18.14
N ILE A 103 6.65 -23.43 -16.88
CA ILE A 103 6.53 -24.79 -16.34
C ILE A 103 5.46 -25.59 -17.11
N LEU A 104 4.32 -24.97 -17.41
CA LEU A 104 3.23 -25.60 -18.15
C LEU A 104 3.62 -25.96 -19.60
N GLU A 105 4.44 -25.12 -20.23
CA GLU A 105 4.90 -25.29 -21.60
C GLU A 105 6.15 -26.20 -21.72
N SER A 106 6.75 -26.61 -20.59
CA SER A 106 7.97 -27.43 -20.59
C SER A 106 7.72 -28.87 -21.07
N ASN A 107 8.76 -29.50 -21.61
CA ASN A 107 8.70 -30.92 -22.01
C ASN A 107 8.59 -31.89 -20.81
N SER A 108 8.92 -31.43 -19.59
CA SER A 108 8.85 -32.19 -18.36
C SER A 108 8.23 -31.34 -17.23
N PRO A 109 6.92 -31.05 -17.28
CA PRO A 109 6.27 -30.11 -16.35
C PRO A 109 6.44 -30.50 -14.87
N GLU A 110 6.36 -31.79 -14.55
CA GLU A 110 6.51 -32.26 -13.15
C GLU A 110 7.92 -32.06 -12.61
N GLU A 111 8.96 -32.31 -13.41
CA GLU A 111 10.34 -32.03 -13.00
C GLU A 111 10.59 -30.52 -12.86
N ALA A 112 10.12 -29.73 -13.83
CA ALA A 112 10.23 -28.27 -13.79
C ALA A 112 9.54 -27.69 -12.55
N LYS A 113 8.36 -28.19 -12.19
CA LYS A 113 7.62 -27.83 -10.99
C LYS A 113 8.40 -28.15 -9.71
N VAL A 114 8.95 -29.36 -9.61
CA VAL A 114 9.72 -29.76 -8.42
C VAL A 114 10.97 -28.88 -8.26
N ASN A 115 11.69 -28.60 -9.34
CA ASN A 115 12.86 -27.74 -9.32
C ASN A 115 12.49 -26.31 -8.89
N PHE A 116 11.42 -25.76 -9.44
CA PHE A 116 10.91 -24.43 -9.06
C PHE A 116 10.52 -24.33 -7.59
N LEU A 117 9.81 -25.34 -7.07
CA LEU A 117 9.42 -25.38 -5.66
C LEU A 117 10.64 -25.47 -4.73
N ASN A 118 11.61 -26.31 -5.04
CA ASN A 118 12.84 -26.45 -4.26
C ASN A 118 13.66 -25.16 -4.24
N GLU A 119 13.82 -24.51 -5.38
CA GLU A 119 14.53 -23.24 -5.49
C GLU A 119 13.81 -22.13 -4.71
N SER A 120 12.50 -22.03 -4.87
CA SER A 120 11.67 -21.02 -4.17
C SER A 120 11.72 -21.24 -2.66
N TYR A 121 11.59 -22.48 -2.20
CA TYR A 121 11.68 -22.83 -0.78
C TYR A 121 13.04 -22.46 -0.18
N LYS A 122 14.13 -22.77 -0.88
CA LYS A 122 15.47 -22.40 -0.45
C LYS A 122 15.63 -20.88 -0.33
N LYS A 123 15.18 -20.12 -1.32
CA LYS A 123 15.21 -18.64 -1.29
C LYS A 123 14.47 -18.10 -0.08
N ILE A 124 13.28 -18.62 0.23
CA ILE A 124 12.49 -18.20 1.39
C ILE A 124 13.21 -18.55 2.69
N GLN A 125 13.75 -19.77 2.82
CA GLN A 125 14.50 -20.17 4.01
C GLN A 125 15.74 -19.30 4.26
N ASP A 126 16.51 -18.99 3.22
CA ASP A 126 17.69 -18.14 3.31
C ASP A 126 17.29 -16.71 3.70
N HIS A 127 16.17 -16.23 3.19
CA HIS A 127 15.61 -14.94 3.55
C HIS A 127 15.20 -14.87 5.03
N VAL A 128 14.45 -15.86 5.51
CA VAL A 128 14.03 -15.95 6.92
C VAL A 128 15.25 -16.04 7.86
N ARG A 129 16.27 -16.83 7.51
CA ARG A 129 17.52 -16.90 8.29
C ARG A 129 18.26 -15.57 8.37
N LYS A 130 18.24 -14.80 7.27
CA LYS A 130 18.93 -13.49 7.20
C LYS A 130 18.27 -12.44 8.11
N TYR A 131 16.97 -12.39 8.15
CA TYR A 131 16.25 -11.32 8.85
C TYR A 131 15.79 -11.69 10.26
N GLY A 132 15.74 -12.99 10.59
CA GLY A 132 15.24 -13.45 11.90
C GLY A 132 13.75 -13.17 12.12
N GLU A 133 13.34 -13.20 13.39
CA GLU A 133 11.97 -12.88 13.76
C GLU A 133 11.81 -11.35 13.92
N PRO A 134 10.79 -10.75 13.30
CA PRO A 134 10.52 -9.32 13.46
C PRO A 134 10.06 -9.02 14.88
N ASP A 135 10.43 -7.84 15.41
CA ASP A 135 9.93 -7.36 16.70
C ASP A 135 8.41 -7.13 16.65
N PRO A 136 7.60 -7.88 17.42
CA PRO A 136 6.15 -7.75 17.41
C PRO A 136 5.65 -6.35 17.78
N VAL A 137 6.38 -5.61 18.63
CA VAL A 137 5.99 -4.27 19.06
C VAL A 137 6.13 -3.26 17.93
N SER A 138 7.20 -3.39 17.13
CA SER A 138 7.39 -2.51 15.97
C SER A 138 6.31 -2.69 14.91
N LEU A 139 5.76 -3.90 14.77
CA LEU A 139 4.70 -4.22 13.82
C LEU A 139 3.34 -3.61 14.18
N THR A 140 3.11 -3.38 15.45
CA THR A 140 1.82 -2.88 15.97
C THR A 140 1.76 -1.36 16.11
N SER A 141 2.81 -0.64 15.74
CA SER A 141 2.93 0.82 15.91
C SER A 141 3.16 1.52 14.59
N TYR A 142 2.30 2.45 14.21
CA TYR A 142 2.42 3.26 13.00
C TYR A 142 2.36 4.76 13.35
N PRO A 143 3.49 5.50 13.29
CA PRO A 143 3.48 6.94 13.52
C PRO A 143 2.72 7.66 12.40
N LEU A 144 1.93 8.66 12.75
CA LEU A 144 1.23 9.47 11.76
C LEU A 144 2.24 10.33 10.98
N PRO A 145 2.15 10.38 9.64
CA PRO A 145 3.13 11.10 8.83
C PRO A 145 3.03 12.62 8.95
N PHE A 146 1.90 13.15 9.41
CA PHE A 146 1.66 14.59 9.58
C PHE A 146 1.83 15.07 11.03
N ASP A 147 1.78 14.18 12.02
CA ASP A 147 2.08 14.50 13.42
C ASP A 147 2.69 13.30 14.15
N THR A 148 4.00 13.32 14.30
CA THR A 148 4.77 12.22 14.91
C THR A 148 4.53 12.02 16.41
N ARG A 149 3.85 12.95 17.08
CA ARG A 149 3.44 12.79 18.49
C ARG A 149 2.35 11.72 18.64
N TYR A 150 1.67 11.40 17.54
CA TYR A 150 0.63 10.40 17.53
C TYR A 150 1.08 9.13 16.84
N VAL A 151 0.79 8.02 17.45
CA VAL A 151 1.08 6.68 16.93
C VAL A 151 -0.21 5.87 16.93
N VAL A 152 -0.56 5.33 15.76
CA VAL A 152 -1.62 4.33 15.69
C VAL A 152 -1.03 3.01 16.15
N LYS A 153 -1.66 2.40 17.13
CA LYS A 153 -1.32 1.06 17.64
C LYS A 153 -2.46 0.09 17.42
N THR A 154 -2.09 -1.16 17.20
CA THR A 154 -3.02 -2.28 17.20
C THR A 154 -2.63 -3.22 18.32
N GLY A 155 -3.61 -3.66 19.12
CA GLY A 155 -3.38 -4.61 20.20
C GLY A 155 -3.99 -5.97 19.91
N ARG A 156 -3.72 -6.95 20.78
CA ARG A 156 -4.44 -8.21 20.84
C ARG A 156 -5.22 -8.28 22.15
N VAL A 157 -6.50 -8.63 22.07
CA VAL A 157 -7.33 -8.92 23.23
C VAL A 157 -7.86 -10.33 23.04
N GLN A 158 -7.47 -11.26 23.92
CA GLN A 158 -7.91 -12.66 23.88
C GLN A 158 -7.73 -13.31 22.49
N ASP A 159 -6.51 -13.23 21.95
CA ASP A 159 -6.11 -13.76 20.63
C ASP A 159 -6.86 -13.18 19.39
N LYS A 160 -7.69 -12.17 19.60
CA LYS A 160 -8.30 -11.40 18.51
C LYS A 160 -7.53 -10.11 18.28
N ILE A 161 -7.46 -9.68 17.02
CA ILE A 161 -6.93 -8.36 16.68
C ILE A 161 -7.86 -7.32 17.33
N ALA A 162 -7.32 -6.53 18.26
CA ALA A 162 -8.06 -5.41 18.83
C ALA A 162 -8.20 -4.29 17.78
N TYR A 163 -9.24 -3.50 17.95
CA TYR A 163 -9.40 -2.27 17.16
C TYR A 163 -8.16 -1.39 17.28
N PRO A 164 -7.77 -0.69 16.20
CA PRO A 164 -6.69 0.26 16.24
C PRO A 164 -7.04 1.39 17.22
N TYR A 165 -6.04 1.95 17.84
CA TYR A 165 -6.19 3.12 18.71
C TYR A 165 -5.05 4.10 18.45
N LEU A 166 -5.35 5.38 18.66
CA LEU A 166 -4.37 6.45 18.62
C LEU A 166 -3.79 6.65 20.00
N GLN A 167 -2.48 6.67 20.10
CA GLN A 167 -1.76 7.01 21.33
C GLN A 167 -0.93 8.25 21.10
N ARG A 168 -0.91 9.14 22.11
CA ARG A 168 0.00 10.30 22.19
C ARG A 168 1.02 10.09 23.32
N ASP A 169 2.14 10.80 23.27
CA ASP A 169 3.26 10.67 24.22
C ASP A 169 2.87 10.88 25.69
N ASP A 170 1.80 11.62 25.96
CA ASP A 170 1.28 11.91 27.31
C ASP A 170 0.30 10.85 27.84
N ASN A 171 0.31 9.65 27.30
CA ASN A 171 -0.60 8.55 27.64
C ASN A 171 -2.09 8.82 27.31
N PHE A 172 -2.35 9.70 26.36
CA PHE A 172 -3.67 9.89 25.82
C PHE A 172 -4.00 8.80 24.79
N TYR A 173 -5.20 8.20 24.88
CA TYR A 173 -5.63 7.09 24.03
C TYR A 173 -7.02 7.37 23.46
N ILE A 174 -7.18 7.17 22.15
CA ILE A 174 -8.48 7.22 21.45
C ILE A 174 -8.66 5.93 20.67
N GLY A 175 -9.75 5.21 20.90
CA GLY A 175 -10.14 4.06 20.05
C GLY A 175 -10.51 4.54 18.65
N LEU A 176 -10.06 3.82 17.63
CA LEU A 176 -10.34 4.11 16.24
C LEU A 176 -11.22 3.01 15.63
N PRO A 177 -12.06 3.34 14.63
CA PRO A 177 -12.76 2.32 13.84
C PRO A 177 -11.78 1.38 13.14
N PRO A 178 -12.14 0.11 12.92
CA PRO A 178 -11.25 -0.89 12.31
C PRO A 178 -10.90 -0.61 10.84
N ASP A 179 -11.76 0.12 10.17
CA ASP A 179 -11.69 0.46 8.74
C ASP A 179 -11.17 1.88 8.48
N ILE A 180 -10.72 2.57 9.53
CA ILE A 180 -10.23 3.95 9.43
C ILE A 180 -9.08 4.08 8.45
N THR A 181 -9.13 5.13 7.66
CA THR A 181 -8.05 5.56 6.75
C THR A 181 -7.25 6.71 7.35
N ILE A 182 -6.08 6.99 6.78
CA ILE A 182 -5.20 8.05 7.30
C ILE A 182 -5.79 9.45 7.06
N GLU A 183 -6.59 9.62 6.01
CA GLU A 183 -7.25 10.87 5.69
C GLU A 183 -8.29 11.22 6.76
N GLU A 184 -9.05 10.22 7.23
CA GLU A 184 -10.10 10.40 8.24
C GLU A 184 -9.56 10.71 9.64
N ILE A 185 -8.29 10.40 9.92
CA ILE A 185 -7.65 10.80 11.18
C ILE A 185 -7.24 12.28 11.17
N ASN A 186 -7.04 12.86 9.99
CA ASN A 186 -6.56 14.23 9.83
C ASN A 186 -7.72 15.26 9.77
N GLU A 187 -8.95 14.80 9.65
CA GLU A 187 -10.15 15.62 9.73
C GLU A 187 -10.65 15.78 11.18
#